data_da2843aa1e79e504e1670e411ee975ec
#
_entry.id   da2843aa1e79e504e1670e411ee975ec
#
_cell.length_a   1.000
_cell.length_b   1.000
_cell.length_c   1.000
_cell.angle_alpha   90.00
_cell.angle_beta   90.00
_cell.angle_gamma   90.00
#
_symmetry.space_group_name_H-M   'P 1'
#
loop_
_entity.id
_entity.type
_entity.pdbx_description
1 polymer ?
#
loop_
_entity_poly.entity_id
_entity_poly.type
_entity_poly.pdbx_seq_one_letter_code
_entity_poly.pdbx_strand_id
1 'polypeptide(L)'
;MSTFGARLAAAMDTLGPLCVGIDPHAPLLADWGLPDDVDGLRSFALATLDAVAGVVPAVKPQAAFFERHGSAGVAVLEEVVAAARERGLLVIVDAKRGDIGST
;
A
#
# COMPACT_ATOMS: atom_id res chain seq x y z
N MET A 1 17.88 11.27 14.87
CA MET A 1 16.70 10.47 14.43
C MET A 1 15.85 11.32 13.47
N SER A 2 15.55 10.81 12.30
CA SER A 2 14.78 11.58 11.34
C SER A 2 13.28 11.34 11.53
N THR A 3 12.50 12.42 11.35
CA THR A 3 11.05 12.33 11.36
C THR A 3 10.55 11.71 10.05
N PHE A 4 9.30 11.27 10.03
CA PHE A 4 8.68 10.79 8.79
C PHE A 4 8.72 11.88 7.72
N GLY A 5 8.37 13.13 8.09
CA GLY A 5 8.39 14.23 7.14
C GLY A 5 9.78 14.49 6.54
N ALA A 6 10.81 14.41 7.36
CA ALA A 6 12.18 14.58 6.88
C ALA A 6 12.59 13.43 5.95
N ARG A 7 12.20 12.19 6.27
CA ARG A 7 12.49 11.04 5.43
C ARG A 7 11.75 11.12 4.10
N LEU A 8 10.50 11.56 4.13
CA LEU A 8 9.70 11.74 2.92
C LEU A 8 10.32 12.83 2.03
N ALA A 9 10.71 13.96 2.60
CA ALA A 9 11.33 15.04 1.86
C ALA A 9 12.63 14.58 1.19
N ALA A 10 13.48 13.84 1.92
CA ALA A 10 14.72 13.32 1.38
C ALA A 10 14.47 12.32 0.24
N ALA A 11 13.49 11.45 0.40
CA ALA A 11 13.14 10.48 -0.64
C ALA A 11 12.57 11.17 -1.88
N MET A 12 11.76 12.21 -1.70
CA MET A 12 11.22 13.00 -2.80
C MET A 12 12.31 13.76 -3.56
N ASP A 13 13.31 14.24 -2.85
CA ASP A 13 14.46 14.90 -3.51
C ASP A 13 15.21 13.95 -4.43
N THR A 14 15.28 12.68 -4.07
CA THR A 14 15.99 11.66 -4.85
C THR A 14 15.12 11.08 -5.96
N LEU A 15 13.86 10.74 -5.67
CA LEU A 15 13.00 9.95 -6.55
C LEU A 15 11.81 10.73 -7.12
N GLY A 16 11.66 12.00 -6.74
CA GLY A 16 10.52 12.81 -7.16
C GLY A 16 9.33 12.66 -6.23
N PRO A 17 8.23 13.39 -6.48
CA PRO A 17 7.12 13.53 -5.55
C PRO A 17 5.98 12.52 -5.74
N LEU A 18 6.17 11.46 -6.50
CA LEU A 18 5.10 10.49 -6.77
C LEU A 18 4.86 9.57 -5.59
N CYS A 19 3.58 9.36 -5.27
CA CYS A 19 3.14 8.35 -4.34
C CYS A 19 2.21 7.40 -5.08
N VAL A 20 2.47 6.09 -5.01
CA VAL A 20 1.66 5.10 -5.74
C VAL A 20 0.61 4.51 -4.80
N GLY A 21 -0.66 4.60 -5.18
CA GLY A 21 -1.75 3.96 -4.47
C GLY A 21 -1.77 2.46 -4.70
N ILE A 22 -2.10 1.71 -3.66
CA ILE A 22 -2.31 0.26 -3.77
C ILE A 22 -3.76 -0.01 -3.41
N ASP A 23 -4.60 -0.14 -4.44
CA ASP A 23 -6.06 -0.24 -4.30
C ASP A 23 -6.55 -1.53 -4.97
N PRO A 24 -6.31 -2.70 -4.36
CA PRO A 24 -6.60 -3.99 -4.99
C PRO A 24 -8.10 -4.33 -4.96
N HIS A 25 -8.89 -3.60 -5.74
CA HIS A 25 -10.32 -3.87 -5.88
C HIS A 25 -10.57 -5.02 -6.86
N ALA A 26 -11.76 -5.62 -6.77
CA ALA A 26 -12.07 -6.84 -7.52
C ALA A 26 -11.89 -6.70 -9.04
N PRO A 27 -12.38 -5.63 -9.70
CA PRO A 27 -12.17 -5.48 -11.15
C PRO A 27 -10.69 -5.43 -11.54
N LEU A 28 -9.86 -4.79 -10.72
CA LEU A 28 -8.42 -4.68 -11.00
C LEU A 28 -7.73 -6.03 -10.88
N LEU A 29 -8.08 -6.82 -9.86
CA LEU A 29 -7.55 -8.17 -9.71
C LEU A 29 -7.93 -9.03 -10.91
N ALA A 30 -9.19 -8.93 -11.37
CA ALA A 30 -9.66 -9.66 -12.54
C ALA A 30 -8.88 -9.27 -13.80
N ASP A 31 -8.63 -7.99 -13.99
CA ASP A 31 -7.85 -7.50 -15.14
C ASP A 31 -6.43 -8.07 -15.15
N TRP A 32 -5.87 -8.36 -13.99
CA TRP A 32 -4.55 -8.93 -13.85
C TRP A 32 -4.56 -10.47 -13.90
N GLY A 33 -5.73 -11.08 -14.07
CA GLY A 33 -5.86 -12.53 -14.07
C GLY A 33 -5.69 -13.14 -12.68
N LEU A 34 -5.93 -12.38 -11.63
CA LEU A 34 -5.79 -12.82 -10.25
C LEU A 34 -7.17 -13.09 -9.63
N PRO A 35 -7.26 -14.09 -8.73
CA PRO A 35 -8.52 -14.32 -8.03
C PRO A 35 -8.83 -13.20 -7.05
N ASP A 36 -10.13 -12.99 -6.79
CA ASP A 36 -10.59 -12.01 -5.80
C ASP A 36 -10.63 -12.66 -4.41
N ASP A 37 -9.47 -12.98 -3.92
CA ASP A 37 -9.27 -13.59 -2.61
C ASP A 37 -7.96 -13.07 -1.99
N VAL A 38 -7.62 -13.61 -0.82
CA VAL A 38 -6.43 -13.18 -0.08
C VAL A 38 -5.14 -13.44 -0.87
N ASP A 39 -5.08 -14.52 -1.62
CA ASP A 39 -3.89 -14.84 -2.43
C ASP A 39 -3.73 -13.86 -3.59
N GLY A 40 -4.82 -13.51 -4.26
CA GLY A 40 -4.80 -12.52 -5.33
C GLY A 40 -4.44 -11.14 -4.82
N LEU A 41 -5.02 -10.76 -3.68
CA LEU A 41 -4.72 -9.53 -2.99
C LEU A 41 -3.22 -9.41 -2.69
N ARG A 42 -2.66 -10.45 -2.11
CA ARG A 42 -1.23 -10.50 -1.75
C ARG A 42 -0.34 -10.42 -2.99
N SER A 43 -0.65 -11.22 -4.00
CA SER A 43 0.15 -11.25 -5.24
C SER A 43 0.17 -9.89 -5.92
N PHE A 44 -0.98 -9.23 -6.01
CA PHE A 44 -1.09 -7.90 -6.62
C PHE A 44 -0.26 -6.89 -5.85
N ALA A 45 -0.42 -6.85 -4.52
CA ALA A 45 0.24 -5.84 -3.70
C ALA A 45 1.76 -6.02 -3.73
N LEU A 46 2.26 -7.24 -3.59
CA LEU A 46 3.70 -7.50 -3.61
C LEU A 46 4.31 -7.22 -4.98
N ALA A 47 3.62 -7.57 -6.06
CA ALA A 47 4.08 -7.26 -7.40
C ALA A 47 4.18 -5.75 -7.63
N THR A 48 3.21 -5.00 -7.11
CA THR A 48 3.23 -3.54 -7.20
C THR A 48 4.45 -2.97 -6.46
N LEU A 49 4.74 -3.48 -5.26
CA LEU A 49 5.93 -3.03 -4.51
C LEU A 49 7.21 -3.28 -5.30
N ASP A 50 7.34 -4.45 -5.90
CA ASP A 50 8.52 -4.78 -6.68
C ASP A 50 8.68 -3.86 -7.89
N ALA A 51 7.56 -3.49 -8.52
CA ALA A 51 7.58 -2.63 -9.69
C ALA A 51 7.99 -1.20 -9.37
N VAL A 52 7.63 -0.68 -8.19
CA VAL A 52 7.84 0.74 -7.86
C VAL A 52 9.02 0.99 -6.93
N ALA A 53 9.58 -0.05 -6.33
CA ALA A 53 10.73 0.11 -5.45
C ALA A 53 11.92 0.73 -6.20
N GLY A 54 12.50 1.78 -5.62
CA GLY A 54 13.59 2.52 -6.27
C GLY A 54 13.13 3.49 -7.34
N VAL A 55 11.82 3.56 -7.63
CA VAL A 55 11.26 4.45 -8.66
C VAL A 55 10.47 5.59 -8.02
N VAL A 56 9.73 5.29 -6.95
CA VAL A 56 8.94 6.30 -6.23
C VAL A 56 9.32 6.29 -4.76
N PRO A 57 9.10 7.41 -4.03
CA PRO A 57 9.46 7.50 -2.61
C PRO A 57 8.51 6.78 -1.68
N ALA A 58 7.24 6.64 -2.04
CA ALA A 58 6.21 6.18 -1.12
C ALA A 58 5.11 5.41 -1.83
N VAL A 59 4.45 4.54 -1.06
CA VAL A 59 3.22 3.87 -1.47
C VAL A 59 2.13 4.17 -0.45
N LYS A 60 0.89 4.13 -0.93
CA LYS A 60 -0.29 4.40 -0.09
C LYS A 60 -1.31 3.28 -0.25
N PRO A 61 -1.17 2.18 0.52
CA PRO A 61 -2.18 1.13 0.51
C PRO A 61 -3.47 1.63 1.15
N GLN A 62 -4.59 1.37 0.48
CA GLN A 62 -5.90 1.73 0.99
C GLN A 62 -6.46 0.57 1.79
N ALA A 63 -6.59 0.77 3.11
CA ALA A 63 -6.91 -0.29 4.05
C ALA A 63 -8.23 -0.99 3.74
N ALA A 64 -9.23 -0.26 3.25
CA ALA A 64 -10.55 -0.82 2.97
C ALA A 64 -10.49 -2.03 2.04
N PHE A 65 -9.61 -2.01 1.04
CA PHE A 65 -9.50 -3.10 0.07
C PHE A 65 -8.88 -4.36 0.68
N PHE A 66 -8.17 -4.22 1.78
CA PHE A 66 -7.62 -5.34 2.53
C PHE A 66 -8.63 -5.82 3.56
N GLU A 67 -9.26 -4.88 4.27
CA GLU A 67 -10.22 -5.16 5.33
C GLU A 67 -11.44 -5.94 4.85
N ARG A 68 -11.86 -5.77 3.60
CA ARG A 68 -13.01 -6.50 3.05
C ARG A 68 -12.80 -8.01 3.05
N HIS A 69 -11.57 -8.47 3.18
CA HIS A 69 -11.24 -9.90 3.28
C HIS A 69 -11.10 -10.36 4.74
N GLY A 70 -11.51 -9.54 5.70
CA GLY A 70 -11.48 -9.88 7.11
C GLY A 70 -10.06 -9.89 7.68
N SER A 71 -9.86 -10.66 8.74
CA SER A 71 -8.57 -10.69 9.42
C SER A 71 -7.43 -11.20 8.54
N ALA A 72 -7.71 -12.11 7.61
CA ALA A 72 -6.71 -12.58 6.67
C ALA A 72 -6.24 -11.46 5.74
N GLY A 73 -7.16 -10.60 5.30
CA GLY A 73 -6.81 -9.43 4.49
C GLY A 73 -6.00 -8.41 5.27
N VAL A 74 -6.33 -8.18 6.52
CA VAL A 74 -5.56 -7.28 7.39
C VAL A 74 -4.14 -7.83 7.60
N ALA A 75 -3.99 -9.14 7.75
CA ALA A 75 -2.68 -9.75 7.85
C ALA A 75 -1.85 -9.52 6.58
N VAL A 76 -2.49 -9.56 5.40
CA VAL A 76 -1.81 -9.22 4.14
C VAL A 76 -1.38 -7.76 4.14
N LEU A 77 -2.23 -6.85 4.63
CA LEU A 77 -1.85 -5.43 4.73
C LEU A 77 -0.60 -5.25 5.60
N GLU A 78 -0.53 -5.94 6.74
CA GLU A 78 0.65 -5.89 7.60
C GLU A 78 1.89 -6.41 6.87
N GLU A 79 1.75 -7.49 6.13
CA GLU A 79 2.84 -8.04 5.33
C GLU A 79 3.30 -7.06 4.26
N VAL A 80 2.36 -6.39 3.59
CA VAL A 80 2.67 -5.41 2.56
C VAL A 80 3.41 -4.21 3.13
N VAL A 81 3.00 -3.73 4.30
CA VAL A 81 3.69 -2.62 4.98
C VAL A 81 5.13 -3.01 5.30
N ALA A 82 5.35 -4.20 5.87
CA ALA A 82 6.69 -4.67 6.19
C ALA A 82 7.54 -4.85 4.92
N ALA A 83 6.96 -5.44 3.88
CA ALA A 83 7.65 -5.65 2.61
C ALA A 83 8.02 -4.33 1.93
N ALA A 84 7.17 -3.32 2.01
CA ALA A 84 7.46 -2.00 1.47
C ALA A 84 8.67 -1.37 2.18
N ARG A 85 8.69 -1.47 3.51
CA ARG A 85 9.81 -0.95 4.29
C ARG A 85 11.12 -1.65 3.96
N GLU A 86 11.10 -2.96 3.76
CA GLU A 86 12.27 -3.72 3.36
C GLU A 86 12.83 -3.25 2.02
N ARG A 87 11.96 -2.73 1.16
CA ARG A 87 12.34 -2.21 -0.17
C ARG A 87 12.70 -0.73 -0.15
N GLY A 88 12.76 -0.12 1.03
CA GLY A 88 13.10 1.29 1.18
C GLY A 88 11.98 2.26 0.85
N LEU A 89 10.75 1.76 0.72
CA LEU A 89 9.58 2.60 0.45
C LEU A 89 9.02 3.16 1.75
N LEU A 90 8.59 4.40 1.73
CA LEU A 90 7.78 4.97 2.81
C LEU A 90 6.33 4.54 2.61
N VAL A 91 5.60 4.39 3.72
CA VAL A 91 4.24 3.86 3.66
C VAL A 91 3.29 4.83 4.34
N ILE A 92 2.22 5.17 3.63
CA ILE A 92 1.11 5.96 4.16
C ILE A 92 -0.13 5.07 4.05
N VAL A 93 -0.61 4.56 5.17
CA VAL A 93 -1.83 3.74 5.16
C VAL A 93 -3.05 4.66 5.14
N ASP A 94 -3.85 4.53 4.09
CA ASP A 94 -5.10 5.30 3.97
C ASP A 94 -6.23 4.48 4.61
N ALA A 95 -6.60 4.85 5.83
CA ALA A 95 -7.59 4.15 6.63
C ALA A 95 -8.79 5.05 6.89
N LYS A 96 -9.57 5.30 5.86
CA LYS A 96 -10.74 6.17 5.97
C LYS A 96 -11.79 5.60 6.91
N ARG A 97 -12.32 6.44 7.79
CA ARG A 97 -13.35 6.08 8.75
C ARG A 97 -14.41 7.19 8.78
N GLY A 98 -15.58 6.89 8.24
CA GLY A 98 -16.66 7.86 8.14
C GLY A 98 -17.46 8.05 9.41
N ASP A 99 -17.36 7.13 10.34
CA ASP A 99 -18.15 7.13 11.55
C ASP A 99 -17.72 8.20 12.57
N ILE A 100 -16.49 8.63 12.51
CA ILE A 100 -15.95 9.59 13.45
C ILE A 100 -16.48 10.98 13.20
N GLY A 101 -16.60 11.36 11.96
CA GLY A 101 -17.01 12.69 11.59
C GLY A 101 -18.48 13.00 11.84
N SER A 102 -19.28 11.99 12.12
CA SER A 102 -20.71 12.16 12.32
C SER A 102 -21.07 12.74 13.66
N THR A 103 -20.16 12.81 14.54
CA THR A 103 -20.39 13.39 15.86
C THR A 103 -20.62 14.87 15.80
#